data_ed5237b0ac835b2d46930c2e30961030
#
_entry.id   ed5237b0ac835b2d46930c2e30961030
#
_cell.length_a   1.000
_cell.length_b   1.000
_cell.length_c   1.000
_cell.angle_alpha   90.00
_cell.angle_beta   90.00
_cell.angle_gamma   90.00
#
_symmetry.space_group_name_H-M   'P 1'
#
loop_
_entity.id
_entity.type
_entity.pdbx_description
1 polymer ?
#
loop_
_entity_poly.entity_id
_entity_poly.type
_entity_poly.pdbx_seq_one_letter_code
_entity_poly.pdbx_strand_id
1 'polypeptide(L)'
;MNFIFTYGWLIIIILIIFSGLVTVNQGTISVVTMFGKYRRILRPGLNFKIPVLEQIYKRISVQNRSVEMEFQAVTSDQANVYFKNMLLYSVQNAEEETIKKVAFKFISDRDLMQALTRTIEGTIRSFVATKKQAEILSL
;
A
#
# COMPACT_ATOMS: atom_id res chain seq x y z
N MET A 1 -4.01 27.14 46.85
CA MET A 1 -3.02 26.19 46.34
C MET A 1 -3.63 24.85 45.87
N ASN A 2 -4.67 24.38 46.50
CA ASN A 2 -5.32 23.10 46.07
C ASN A 2 -6.03 23.16 44.72
N PHE A 3 -6.40 24.36 44.27
CA PHE A 3 -7.08 24.55 42.99
C PHE A 3 -6.22 24.12 41.79
N ILE A 4 -4.93 24.47 41.79
CA ILE A 4 -3.99 24.14 40.72
C ILE A 4 -3.75 22.62 40.68
N PHE A 5 -3.62 21.98 41.81
CA PHE A 5 -3.45 20.53 41.90
C PHE A 5 -4.68 19.76 41.46
N THR A 6 -5.87 20.27 41.78
CA THR A 6 -7.14 19.61 41.41
C THR A 6 -7.43 19.72 39.91
N TYR A 7 -7.20 20.89 39.30
CA TYR A 7 -7.48 21.11 37.88
C TYR A 7 -6.30 20.83 36.94
N GLY A 8 -5.08 20.78 37.48
CA GLY A 8 -3.89 20.40 36.73
C GLY A 8 -3.97 19.00 36.13
N TRP A 9 -4.53 18.07 36.84
CA TRP A 9 -4.80 16.72 36.36
C TRP A 9 -5.71 16.68 35.14
N LEU A 10 -6.82 17.44 35.19
CA LEU A 10 -7.78 17.50 34.10
C LEU A 10 -7.11 18.05 32.85
N ILE A 11 -6.27 19.05 32.97
CA ILE A 11 -5.54 19.62 31.84
C ILE A 11 -4.59 18.59 31.25
N ILE A 12 -3.87 17.84 32.07
CA ILE A 12 -2.95 16.80 31.62
C ILE A 12 -3.71 15.68 30.89
N ILE A 13 -4.84 15.24 31.42
CA ILE A 13 -5.68 14.21 30.79
C ILE A 13 -6.19 14.68 29.44
N ILE A 14 -6.67 15.92 29.35
CA ILE A 14 -7.15 16.51 28.10
C ILE A 14 -6.03 16.58 27.07
N LEU A 15 -4.83 17.00 27.45
CA LEU A 15 -3.66 17.07 26.56
C LEU A 15 -3.28 15.68 26.04
N ILE A 16 -3.32 14.67 26.88
CA ILE A 16 -3.04 13.28 26.49
C ILE A 16 -4.07 12.79 25.50
N ILE A 17 -5.36 13.05 25.72
CA ILE A 17 -6.44 12.66 24.81
C ILE A 17 -6.27 13.34 23.45
N PHE A 18 -6.02 14.65 23.44
CA PHE A 18 -5.81 15.38 22.18
C PHE A 18 -4.55 14.93 21.43
N SER A 19 -3.50 14.52 22.12
CA SER A 19 -2.28 14.01 21.48
C SER A 19 -2.49 12.68 20.77
N GLY A 20 -3.54 11.93 21.12
CA GLY A 20 -3.89 10.67 20.48
C GLY A 20 -4.76 10.79 19.23
N LEU A 21 -5.25 11.99 18.92
CA LEU A 21 -6.09 12.18 17.74
C LEU A 21 -5.25 12.11 16.46
N VAL A 22 -5.70 11.28 15.52
CA VAL A 22 -5.05 11.07 14.23
C VAL A 22 -6.08 11.17 13.12
N THR A 23 -5.74 11.92 12.08
CA THR A 23 -6.57 12.01 10.87
C THR A 23 -5.99 11.12 9.79
N VAL A 24 -6.84 10.28 9.19
CA VAL A 24 -6.50 9.42 8.05
C VAL A 24 -7.20 9.97 6.82
N ASN A 25 -6.44 10.23 5.75
CA ASN A 25 -6.96 10.78 4.51
C ASN A 25 -7.82 9.76 3.76
N GLN A 26 -8.77 10.26 2.97
CA GLN A 26 -9.56 9.43 2.07
C GLN A 26 -8.65 8.68 1.10
N GLY A 27 -8.99 7.44 0.82
CA GLY A 27 -8.20 6.57 -0.04
C GLY A 27 -6.94 6.01 0.61
N THR A 28 -6.75 6.23 1.90
CA THR A 28 -5.60 5.74 2.67
C THR A 28 -6.08 4.97 3.89
N ILE A 29 -5.35 3.95 4.25
CA ILE A 29 -5.57 3.19 5.49
C ILE A 29 -4.24 3.12 6.24
N SER A 30 -4.26 3.46 7.51
CA SER A 30 -3.09 3.41 8.36
C SER A 30 -3.04 2.11 9.16
N VAL A 31 -1.87 1.50 9.19
CA VAL A 31 -1.62 0.28 9.99
C VAL A 31 -0.96 0.68 11.29
N VAL A 32 -1.55 0.30 12.39
CA VAL A 32 -1.09 0.63 13.75
C VAL A 32 -0.43 -0.58 14.38
N THR A 33 0.76 -0.35 14.94
CA THR A 33 1.49 -1.34 15.73
C THR A 33 1.62 -0.87 17.18
N MET A 34 1.68 -1.83 18.09
CA MET A 34 1.98 -1.60 19.50
C MET A 34 3.16 -2.48 19.90
N PHE A 35 4.24 -1.88 20.40
CA PHE A 35 5.47 -2.60 20.72
C PHE A 35 6.02 -3.46 19.57
N GLY A 36 5.89 -2.96 18.34
CA GLY A 36 6.35 -3.67 17.14
C GLY A 36 5.42 -4.75 16.62
N LYS A 37 4.29 -4.99 17.27
CA LYS A 37 3.29 -5.97 16.83
C LYS A 37 2.07 -5.30 16.22
N TYR A 38 1.51 -5.93 15.19
CA TYR A 38 0.25 -5.50 14.61
C TYR A 38 -0.84 -5.41 15.65
N ARG A 39 -1.57 -4.29 15.63
CA ARG A 39 -2.70 -4.07 16.53
C ARG A 39 -4.02 -3.93 15.79
N ARG A 40 -4.09 -2.97 14.88
CA ARG A 40 -5.32 -2.67 14.13
C ARG A 40 -5.02 -1.78 12.93
N ILE A 41 -6.05 -1.56 12.12
CA ILE A 41 -6.01 -0.58 11.04
C ILE A 41 -6.88 0.62 11.38
N LEU A 42 -6.52 1.79 10.85
CA LEU A 42 -7.30 3.02 10.96
C LEU A 42 -7.87 3.37 9.59
N ARG A 43 -9.19 3.47 9.52
CA ARG A 43 -9.90 3.85 8.30
C ARG A 43 -9.94 5.36 8.14
N PRO A 44 -10.27 5.89 6.91
CA PRO A 44 -10.36 7.34 6.70
C PRO A 44 -11.26 8.04 7.70
N GLY A 45 -10.85 9.23 8.11
CA GLY A 45 -11.56 10.06 9.06
C GLY A 45 -10.73 10.35 10.29
N LEU A 46 -11.41 10.85 11.34
CA LEU A 46 -10.79 11.13 12.61
C LEU A 46 -10.73 9.84 13.45
N ASN A 47 -9.53 9.48 13.85
CA ASN A 47 -9.26 8.30 14.66
C ASN A 47 -8.52 8.67 15.93
N PHE A 48 -8.56 7.77 16.91
CA PHE A 48 -7.83 7.90 18.16
C PHE A 48 -6.84 6.74 18.29
N LYS A 49 -5.60 7.07 18.60
CA LYS A 49 -4.59 6.08 18.97
C LYS A 49 -4.07 6.36 20.38
N ILE A 50 -3.58 5.33 21.06
CA ILE A 50 -2.98 5.50 22.36
C ILE A 50 -1.62 6.20 22.21
N PRO A 51 -1.44 7.43 22.74
CA PRO A 51 -0.16 8.14 22.61
C PRO A 51 0.98 7.32 23.20
N VAL A 52 2.16 7.40 22.62
CA VAL A 52 3.39 6.73 23.06
C VAL A 52 3.38 5.20 22.85
N LEU A 53 2.28 4.52 23.10
CA LEU A 53 2.19 3.06 22.99
C LEU A 53 1.91 2.59 21.57
N GLU A 54 0.92 3.19 20.91
CA GLU A 54 0.56 2.86 19.53
C GLU A 54 1.31 3.75 18.55
N GLN A 55 1.78 3.16 17.45
CA GLN A 55 2.49 3.87 16.39
C GLN A 55 1.90 3.54 15.04
N ILE A 56 1.88 4.51 14.14
CA ILE A 56 1.51 4.27 12.76
C ILE A 56 2.72 3.66 12.06
N TYR A 57 2.60 2.38 11.71
CA TYR A 57 3.65 1.62 11.04
C TYR A 57 3.77 1.99 9.56
N LYS A 58 2.63 1.97 8.86
CA LYS A 58 2.54 2.31 7.44
C LYS A 58 1.19 2.93 7.11
N ARG A 59 1.20 3.80 6.10
CA ARG A 59 -0.01 4.29 5.44
C ARG A 59 -0.08 3.68 4.06
N ILE A 60 -1.18 2.98 3.77
CA ILE A 60 -1.38 2.26 2.52
C ILE A 60 -2.46 2.96 1.72
N SER A 61 -2.14 3.33 0.48
CA SER A 61 -3.13 3.86 -0.46
C SER A 61 -3.95 2.72 -1.05
N VAL A 62 -5.28 2.88 -1.00
CA VAL A 62 -6.23 1.96 -1.64
C VAL A 62 -6.79 2.55 -2.94
N GLN A 63 -6.26 3.69 -3.37
CA GLN A 63 -6.61 4.31 -4.64
C GLN A 63 -5.99 3.56 -5.81
N ASN A 64 -6.62 3.69 -6.97
CA ASN A 64 -6.07 3.15 -8.20
C ASN A 64 -4.76 3.86 -8.54
N ARG A 65 -3.76 3.09 -8.90
CA ARG A 65 -2.47 3.58 -9.34
C ARG A 65 -2.16 3.02 -10.72
N SER A 66 -1.40 3.77 -11.51
CA SER A 66 -0.95 3.34 -12.81
C SER A 66 0.56 3.42 -12.92
N VAL A 67 1.12 2.50 -13.67
CA VAL A 67 2.54 2.50 -14.02
C VAL A 67 2.69 2.12 -15.48
N GLU A 68 3.57 2.82 -16.18
CA GLU A 68 3.97 2.46 -17.54
C GLU A 68 5.09 1.44 -17.49
N MET A 69 4.97 0.40 -18.32
CA MET A 69 5.99 -0.63 -18.45
C MET A 69 6.38 -0.75 -19.92
N GLU A 70 7.69 -0.79 -20.15
CA GLU A 70 8.25 -1.08 -21.46
C GLU A 70 9.15 -2.29 -21.35
N PHE A 71 8.98 -3.26 -22.23
CA PHE A 71 9.85 -4.42 -22.28
C PHE A 71 9.89 -5.02 -23.68
N GLN A 72 10.91 -5.81 -23.90
CA GLN A 72 11.14 -6.49 -25.16
C GLN A 72 10.95 -7.99 -24.96
N ALA A 73 10.29 -8.63 -25.92
CA ALA A 73 10.12 -10.08 -25.93
C ALA A 73 10.41 -10.64 -27.32
N VAL A 74 10.77 -11.93 -27.35
CA VAL A 74 11.08 -12.64 -28.59
C VAL A 74 9.92 -13.57 -28.92
N THR A 75 9.42 -13.49 -30.15
CA THR A 75 8.34 -14.34 -30.64
C THR A 75 8.87 -15.74 -31.03
N SER A 76 7.93 -16.65 -31.37
CA SER A 76 8.30 -18.01 -31.78
C SER A 76 9.09 -18.06 -33.09
N ASP A 77 8.97 -17.06 -33.95
CA ASP A 77 9.75 -16.90 -35.20
C ASP A 77 11.01 -16.04 -35.00
N GLN A 78 11.42 -15.85 -33.74
CA GLN A 78 12.65 -15.12 -33.33
C GLN A 78 12.66 -13.64 -33.70
N ALA A 79 11.48 -13.02 -33.84
CA ALA A 79 11.38 -11.58 -34.02
C ALA A 79 11.30 -10.87 -32.67
N ASN A 80 12.00 -9.73 -32.56
CA ASN A 80 11.92 -8.88 -31.38
C ASN A 80 10.68 -8.01 -31.44
N VAL A 81 9.89 -8.02 -30.36
CA VAL A 81 8.70 -7.18 -30.23
C VAL A 81 8.84 -6.33 -28.97
N TYR A 82 8.58 -5.03 -29.12
CA TYR A 82 8.60 -4.07 -28.02
C TYR A 82 7.18 -3.83 -27.53
N PHE A 83 7.00 -3.96 -26.21
CA PHE A 83 5.73 -3.73 -25.56
C PHE A 83 5.80 -2.48 -24.69
N LYS A 84 4.78 -1.64 -24.82
CA LYS A 84 4.54 -0.51 -23.95
C LYS A 84 3.15 -0.64 -23.37
N ASN A 85 3.07 -0.91 -22.09
CA ASN A 85 1.82 -1.16 -21.39
C ASN A 85 1.65 -0.22 -20.21
N MET A 86 0.40 0.08 -19.90
CA MET A 86 0.05 0.77 -18.67
C MET A 86 -0.65 -0.22 -17.74
N LEU A 87 -0.08 -0.42 -16.57
CA LEU A 87 -0.67 -1.27 -15.53
C LEU A 87 -1.45 -0.40 -14.56
N LEU A 88 -2.74 -0.67 -14.46
CA LEU A 88 -3.60 -0.11 -13.41
C LEU A 88 -3.72 -1.12 -12.28
N TYR A 89 -3.44 -0.71 -11.08
CA TYR A 89 -3.54 -1.57 -9.91
C TYR A 89 -4.03 -0.81 -8.70
N SER A 90 -4.61 -1.54 -7.77
CA SER A 90 -5.02 -1.01 -6.47
C SER A 90 -5.03 -2.12 -5.44
N VAL A 91 -5.02 -1.75 -4.16
CA VAL A 91 -5.36 -2.71 -3.10
C VAL A 91 -6.85 -3.00 -3.23
N GLN A 92 -7.19 -4.25 -3.56
CA GLN A 92 -8.51 -4.64 -4.04
C GLN A 92 -9.65 -4.33 -3.06
N ASN A 93 -9.38 -4.46 -1.78
CA ASN A 93 -10.33 -4.14 -0.73
C ASN A 93 -9.61 -3.55 0.48
N ALA A 94 -10.36 -2.84 1.30
CA ALA A 94 -9.86 -2.25 2.53
C ALA A 94 -10.07 -3.18 3.74
N GLU A 95 -10.10 -4.48 3.51
CA GLU A 95 -10.20 -5.47 4.58
C GLU A 95 -8.89 -5.57 5.36
N GLU A 96 -9.02 -5.80 6.65
CA GLU A 96 -7.89 -5.87 7.57
C GLU A 96 -6.82 -6.89 7.13
N GLU A 97 -7.23 -8.06 6.67
CA GLU A 97 -6.33 -9.12 6.21
C GLU A 97 -5.50 -8.69 5.00
N THR A 98 -6.13 -8.04 4.01
CA THR A 98 -5.46 -7.55 2.81
C THR A 98 -4.46 -6.46 3.15
N ILE A 99 -4.85 -5.49 3.96
CA ILE A 99 -4.00 -4.39 4.39
C ILE A 99 -2.81 -4.89 5.20
N LYS A 100 -3.04 -5.85 6.10
CA LYS A 100 -1.98 -6.49 6.88
C LYS A 100 -0.94 -7.18 6.00
N LYS A 101 -1.38 -7.93 4.99
CA LYS A 101 -0.49 -8.58 4.03
C LYS A 101 0.36 -7.57 3.25
N VAL A 102 -0.25 -6.51 2.75
CA VAL A 102 0.47 -5.47 2.01
C VAL A 102 1.49 -4.76 2.91
N ALA A 103 1.13 -4.47 4.15
CA ALA A 103 2.00 -3.75 5.08
C ALA A 103 3.21 -4.57 5.52
N PHE A 104 3.04 -5.86 5.80
CA PHE A 104 4.08 -6.69 6.40
C PHE A 104 4.81 -7.60 5.42
N LYS A 105 4.23 -7.92 4.29
CA LYS A 105 4.86 -8.74 3.25
C LYS A 105 5.86 -7.96 2.41
N PHE A 106 5.60 -6.67 2.17
CA PHE A 106 6.45 -5.80 1.35
C PHE A 106 7.03 -4.68 2.20
N ILE A 107 8.34 -4.43 2.06
CA ILE A 107 9.04 -3.38 2.82
C ILE A 107 8.57 -1.99 2.37
N SER A 108 8.29 -1.83 1.06
CA SER A 108 7.87 -0.55 0.49
C SER A 108 6.96 -0.78 -0.71
N ASP A 109 6.27 0.28 -1.15
CA ASP A 109 5.48 0.27 -2.38
C ASP A 109 6.35 -0.09 -3.59
N ARG A 110 7.61 0.30 -3.57
CA ARG A 110 8.57 -0.02 -4.63
C ARG A 110 8.81 -1.52 -4.76
N ASP A 111 8.92 -2.23 -3.64
CA ASP A 111 9.09 -3.68 -3.65
C ASP A 111 7.86 -4.40 -4.19
N LEU A 112 6.67 -3.92 -3.81
CA LEU A 112 5.41 -4.41 -4.37
C LEU A 112 5.37 -4.22 -5.89
N MET A 113 5.76 -3.04 -6.36
CA MET A 113 5.81 -2.71 -7.79
C MET A 113 6.79 -3.60 -8.55
N GLN A 114 7.98 -3.83 -8.00
CA GLN A 114 8.98 -4.71 -8.62
C GLN A 114 8.47 -6.14 -8.75
N ALA A 115 7.82 -6.66 -7.72
CA ALA A 115 7.26 -8.00 -7.74
C ALA A 115 6.15 -8.14 -8.79
N LEU A 116 5.23 -7.17 -8.86
CA LEU A 116 4.15 -7.14 -9.87
C LEU A 116 4.72 -7.04 -11.28
N THR A 117 5.66 -6.14 -11.51
CA THR A 117 6.28 -5.94 -12.82
C THR A 117 6.96 -7.22 -13.31
N ARG A 118 7.73 -7.87 -12.47
CA ARG A 118 8.40 -9.13 -12.82
C ARG A 118 7.40 -10.24 -13.16
N THR A 119 6.35 -10.37 -12.39
CA THR A 119 5.33 -11.39 -12.63
C THR A 119 4.62 -11.18 -13.96
N ILE A 120 4.21 -9.96 -14.23
CA ILE A 120 3.49 -9.61 -15.47
C ILE A 120 4.41 -9.75 -16.68
N GLU A 121 5.64 -9.24 -16.58
CA GLU A 121 6.63 -9.33 -17.65
C GLU A 121 6.94 -10.78 -18.01
N GLY A 122 7.14 -11.64 -17.02
CA GLY A 122 7.35 -13.07 -17.23
C GLY A 122 6.17 -13.76 -17.90
N THR A 123 4.95 -13.44 -17.50
CA THR A 123 3.72 -13.98 -18.09
C THR A 123 3.57 -13.58 -19.55
N ILE A 124 3.80 -12.30 -19.87
CA ILE A 124 3.70 -11.79 -21.23
C ILE A 124 4.80 -12.38 -22.13
N ARG A 125 6.03 -12.48 -21.63
CA ARG A 125 7.12 -13.11 -22.38
C ARG A 125 6.82 -14.57 -22.71
N SER A 126 6.28 -15.31 -21.77
CA SER A 126 5.85 -16.70 -22.00
C SER A 126 4.77 -16.80 -23.07
N PHE A 127 3.79 -15.91 -23.03
CA PHE A 127 2.73 -15.84 -24.05
C PHE A 127 3.30 -15.50 -25.42
N VAL A 128 4.13 -14.48 -25.53
CA VAL A 128 4.74 -14.01 -26.79
C VAL A 128 5.61 -15.10 -27.42
N ALA A 129 6.35 -15.86 -26.61
CA ALA A 129 7.21 -16.94 -27.09
C ALA A 129 6.45 -18.05 -27.80
N THR A 130 5.13 -18.19 -27.55
CA THR A 130 4.27 -19.18 -28.20
C THR A 130 3.58 -18.65 -29.46
N LYS A 131 3.72 -17.34 -29.78
CA LYS A 131 3.06 -16.66 -30.89
C LYS A 131 4.06 -16.15 -31.92
N LYS A 132 3.61 -16.10 -33.17
CA LYS A 132 4.36 -15.46 -34.25
C LYS A 132 4.17 -13.93 -34.19
N GLN A 133 5.12 -13.19 -34.73
CA GLN A 133 5.06 -11.72 -34.74
C GLN A 133 3.77 -11.19 -35.35
N ALA A 134 3.32 -11.77 -36.48
CA ALA A 134 2.06 -11.35 -37.13
C ALA A 134 0.84 -11.55 -36.24
N GLU A 135 0.81 -12.59 -35.43
CA GLU A 135 -0.29 -12.84 -34.47
C GLU A 135 -0.28 -11.81 -33.34
N ILE A 136 0.88 -11.44 -32.85
CA ILE A 136 1.03 -10.43 -31.79
C ILE A 136 0.57 -9.05 -32.29
N LEU A 137 0.98 -8.66 -33.49
CA LEU A 137 0.64 -7.36 -34.06
C LEU A 137 -0.84 -7.23 -34.43
N SER A 138 -1.56 -8.35 -34.57
CA SER A 138 -2.99 -8.37 -34.87
C SER A 138 -3.88 -8.29 -33.61
N LEU A 139 -3.31 -8.34 -32.42
CA LEU A 139 -4.06 -8.30 -31.16
C LEU A 139 -4.45 -6.86 -30.69
#